data_fde876cc586adbbaa080c81ad4840e14
#
_entry.id   fde876cc586adbbaa080c81ad4840e14
#
_cell.length_a   1.000
_cell.length_b   1.000
_cell.length_c   1.000
_cell.angle_alpha   90.00
_cell.angle_beta   90.00
_cell.angle_gamma   90.00
#
_symmetry.space_group_name_H-M   'P 1'
#
loop_
_entity.id
_entity.type
_entity.pdbx_description
1 polymer ?
#
loop_
_entity_poly.entity_id
_entity_poly.type
_entity_poly.pdbx_seq_one_letter_code
_entity_poly.pdbx_strand_id
1 'polypeptide(L)'
;MTLKARLRGRETDLALLSRVLPTGDTQVSCDEEGYYLTSTAVDHRPEDTDFYEAAAEVLAWVNGIGWLNGTXFHAVELTGMYDDGDRRHAVLTPETIRCTTQFGKVVVGGDAVASEPPPPPGPPQAAAAARGPALAEALAMLGRATHLGWVELYKVWEIVQDGRDPIALGWVTKAEKQAFKQAANHPGISGQAARHARMPGTPSKTSAMSLTEGRALIRRVILAWIAAESI
;
A
#
# COMPACT_ATOMS: atom_id res chain seq x y z
N MET A 1 6.01 21.96 13.31
CA MET A 1 6.69 20.97 14.14
C MET A 1 6.40 19.61 13.53
N THR A 2 7.40 18.81 13.27
CA THR A 2 7.22 17.57 12.50
C THR A 2 7.31 16.36 13.42
N LEU A 3 6.21 15.61 13.49
CA LEU A 3 6.11 14.40 14.30
C LEU A 3 6.78 13.23 13.56
N LYS A 4 7.74 12.57 14.21
CA LYS A 4 8.32 11.31 13.71
C LYS A 4 7.60 10.13 14.34
N ALA A 5 6.88 9.36 13.53
CA ALA A 5 6.23 8.12 13.97
C ALA A 5 7.18 6.95 13.69
N ARG A 6 7.72 6.30 14.73
CA ARG A 6 8.70 5.23 14.60
C ARG A 6 8.09 3.97 14.01
N LEU A 7 8.83 3.36 13.07
CA LEU A 7 8.39 2.19 12.30
C LEU A 7 9.15 0.94 12.72
N ARG A 8 8.49 -0.21 12.58
CA ARG A 8 9.11 -1.54 12.68
C ARG A 8 8.60 -2.43 11.54
N GLY A 9 9.41 -3.38 11.15
CA GLY A 9 9.11 -4.30 10.06
C GLY A 9 10.38 -4.98 9.58
N ARG A 10 10.28 -5.70 8.46
CA ARG A 10 11.47 -6.28 7.85
C ARG A 10 12.35 -5.15 7.30
N GLU A 11 13.64 -5.27 7.51
CA GLU A 11 14.63 -4.27 7.06
C GLU A 11 14.49 -3.97 5.55
N THR A 12 14.25 -4.99 4.75
CA THR A 12 14.09 -4.85 3.30
C THR A 12 12.87 -3.99 2.93
N ASP A 13 11.78 -4.09 3.70
CA ASP A 13 10.55 -3.35 3.43
C ASP A 13 10.66 -1.91 3.92
N LEU A 14 11.29 -1.71 5.07
CA LEU A 14 11.60 -0.37 5.61
C LEU A 14 12.53 0.38 4.65
N ALA A 15 13.61 -0.28 4.20
CA ALA A 15 14.54 0.30 3.23
C ALA A 15 13.88 0.57 1.88
N LEU A 16 12.94 -0.28 1.45
CA LEU A 16 12.15 -0.02 0.24
C LEU A 16 11.35 1.26 0.39
N LEU A 17 10.60 1.41 1.50
CA LEU A 17 9.78 2.60 1.74
C LEU A 17 10.63 3.87 1.77
N SER A 18 11.80 3.82 2.42
CA SER A 18 12.72 4.95 2.49
C SER A 18 13.24 5.36 1.09
N ARG A 19 13.48 4.40 0.19
CA ARG A 19 13.89 4.70 -1.19
C ARG A 19 12.72 5.19 -2.05
N VAL A 20 11.53 4.69 -1.80
CA VAL A 20 10.32 5.04 -2.57
C VAL A 20 9.79 6.41 -2.15
N LEU A 21 9.85 6.72 -0.85
CA LEU A 21 9.32 7.96 -0.25
C LEU A 21 10.44 8.75 0.47
N PRO A 22 11.51 9.16 -0.25
CA PRO A 22 12.63 9.85 0.40
C PRO A 22 12.35 11.34 0.66
N THR A 23 11.35 11.92 0.00
CA THR A 23 11.03 13.36 0.04
C THR A 23 9.53 13.58 -0.12
N GLY A 24 9.08 14.80 0.14
CA GLY A 24 7.68 15.21 -0.06
C GLY A 24 6.96 15.42 1.26
N ASP A 25 5.67 15.65 1.18
CA ASP A 25 4.80 15.89 2.35
C ASP A 25 4.64 14.64 3.22
N THR A 26 4.90 13.47 2.66
CA THR A 26 4.93 12.20 3.38
C THR A 26 6.22 11.47 2.99
N GLN A 27 7.05 11.15 3.97
CA GLN A 27 8.37 10.56 3.77
C GLN A 27 8.63 9.44 4.78
N VAL A 28 9.46 8.49 4.37
CA VAL A 28 10.04 7.50 5.27
C VAL A 28 11.55 7.71 5.28
N SER A 29 12.10 7.97 6.45
CA SER A 29 13.52 8.27 6.63
C SER A 29 14.12 7.35 7.71
N CYS A 30 15.44 7.37 7.82
CA CYS A 30 16.18 6.58 8.81
C CYS A 30 17.16 7.49 9.56
N ASP A 31 17.23 7.33 10.88
CA ASP A 31 18.24 7.96 11.73
C ASP A 31 18.91 6.90 12.62
N GLU A 32 19.64 7.33 13.64
CA GLU A 32 20.37 6.41 14.56
C GLU A 32 19.44 5.46 15.31
N GLU A 33 18.17 5.84 15.48
CA GLU A 33 17.17 5.04 16.20
C GLU A 33 16.31 4.17 15.25
N GLY A 34 16.56 4.25 13.94
CA GLY A 34 15.86 3.44 12.92
C GLY A 34 14.93 4.25 12.04
N TYR A 35 13.98 3.56 11.43
CA TYR A 35 13.09 4.16 10.44
C TYR A 35 11.90 4.87 11.10
N TYR A 36 11.48 5.96 10.47
CA TYR A 36 10.32 6.74 10.91
C TYR A 36 9.56 7.34 9.73
N LEU A 37 8.28 7.54 9.95
CA LEU A 37 7.36 8.22 9.04
C LEU A 37 7.16 9.66 9.51
N THR A 38 7.22 10.62 8.59
CA THR A 38 6.75 11.99 8.80
C THR A 38 5.69 12.30 7.74
N SER A 39 4.68 13.10 8.10
CA SER A 39 3.65 13.50 7.14
C SER A 39 2.99 14.80 7.57
N THR A 40 2.81 15.71 6.62
CA THR A 40 2.03 16.94 6.86
C THR A 40 0.59 16.63 7.25
N ALA A 41 0.04 15.50 6.78
CA ALA A 41 -1.31 15.07 7.16
C ALA A 41 -1.41 14.73 8.66
N VAL A 42 -0.31 14.23 9.25
CA VAL A 42 -0.25 13.97 10.69
C VAL A 42 -0.06 15.28 11.48
N ASP A 43 0.81 16.15 10.97
CA ASP A 43 1.14 17.43 11.64
C ASP A 43 -0.06 18.40 11.64
N HIS A 44 -0.88 18.38 10.58
CA HIS A 44 -2.03 19.28 10.39
C HIS A 44 -3.38 18.53 10.50
N ARG A 45 -3.42 17.45 11.25
CA ARG A 45 -4.63 16.64 11.46
C ARG A 45 -5.76 17.46 12.10
N PRO A 46 -7.01 17.06 11.93
CA PRO A 46 -8.13 17.70 12.65
C PRO A 46 -7.94 17.67 14.17
N GLU A 47 -8.47 18.66 14.86
CA GLU A 47 -8.31 18.81 16.33
C GLU A 47 -8.91 17.64 17.11
N ASP A 48 -9.90 16.97 16.55
CA ASP A 48 -10.58 15.82 17.16
C ASP A 48 -9.91 14.47 16.83
N THR A 49 -8.81 14.48 16.09
CA THR A 49 -8.08 13.27 15.70
C THR A 49 -6.74 13.20 16.44
N ASP A 50 -6.49 12.11 17.11
CA ASP A 50 -5.21 11.90 17.78
C ASP A 50 -4.08 11.67 16.77
N PHE A 51 -2.86 12.13 17.13
CA PHE A 51 -1.69 12.01 16.24
C PHE A 51 -1.38 10.56 15.87
N TYR A 52 -1.62 9.62 16.78
CA TYR A 52 -1.35 8.21 16.52
C TYR A 52 -2.39 7.60 15.57
N GLU A 53 -3.62 8.07 15.62
CA GLU A 53 -4.67 7.65 14.67
C GLU A 53 -4.35 8.18 13.28
N ALA A 54 -4.00 9.47 13.18
CA ALA A 54 -3.59 10.07 11.91
C ALA A 54 -2.36 9.36 11.33
N ALA A 55 -1.37 9.03 12.16
CA ALA A 55 -0.18 8.30 11.70
C ALA A 55 -0.54 6.88 11.21
N ALA A 56 -1.48 6.21 11.88
CA ALA A 56 -1.93 4.88 11.47
C ALA A 56 -2.67 4.92 10.12
N GLU A 57 -3.50 5.94 9.90
CA GLU A 57 -4.18 6.14 8.61
C GLU A 57 -3.19 6.40 7.48
N VAL A 58 -2.22 7.27 7.72
CA VAL A 58 -1.16 7.57 6.74
C VAL A 58 -0.34 6.31 6.45
N LEU A 59 0.07 5.58 7.49
CA LEU A 59 0.87 4.36 7.29
C LEU A 59 0.09 3.30 6.51
N ALA A 60 -1.22 3.22 6.67
CA ALA A 60 -2.03 2.25 5.94
C ALA A 60 -1.88 2.42 4.42
N TRP A 61 -2.02 3.64 3.89
CA TRP A 61 -1.85 3.85 2.45
C TRP A 61 -0.36 3.93 2.04
N VAL A 62 0.57 4.30 2.92
CA VAL A 62 2.02 4.20 2.68
C VAL A 62 2.40 2.72 2.44
N ASN A 63 1.86 1.80 3.21
CA ASN A 63 2.04 0.37 2.98
C ASN A 63 1.51 -0.06 1.60
N GLY A 64 0.41 0.54 1.15
CA GLY A 64 -0.11 0.32 -0.20
C GLY A 64 0.87 0.79 -1.28
N ILE A 65 1.52 1.94 -1.06
CA ILE A 65 2.58 2.43 -1.94
C ILE A 65 3.77 1.43 -1.93
N GLY A 66 4.11 0.90 -0.76
CA GLY A 66 5.12 -0.16 -0.64
C GLY A 66 4.76 -1.37 -1.50
N TRP A 67 3.51 -1.82 -1.44
CA TRP A 67 3.01 -2.93 -2.25
C TRP A 67 3.07 -2.62 -3.76
N LEU A 68 2.75 -1.39 -4.16
CA LEU A 68 2.83 -0.98 -5.57
C LEU A 68 4.27 -1.04 -6.13
N ASN A 69 5.25 -0.78 -5.29
CA ASN A 69 6.64 -0.58 -5.74
C ASN A 69 7.58 -1.74 -5.36
N GLY A 70 7.10 -2.68 -4.52
CA GLY A 70 7.89 -3.82 -4.06
C GLY A 70 7.34 -5.17 -4.51
N THR A 71 8.24 -6.15 -4.55
CA THR A 71 7.87 -7.55 -4.70
C THR A 71 8.01 -8.21 -3.31
N UNK A 72 6.81 -8.68 -2.78
CA UNK A 72 6.90 -9.14 -1.74
C UNK A 72 6.99 -8.41 -0.69
N PHE A 73 6.51 -7.28 -0.82
CA PHE A 73 6.43 -6.30 0.24
C PHE A 73 5.51 -6.80 1.36
N HIS A 74 5.97 -6.65 2.59
CA HIS A 74 5.17 -6.91 3.80
C HIS A 74 4.95 -5.58 4.51
N ALA A 75 3.72 -5.35 4.94
CA ALA A 75 3.35 -4.12 5.64
C ALA A 75 4.25 -3.90 6.87
N VAL A 76 4.71 -2.66 7.02
CA VAL A 76 5.43 -2.22 8.22
C VAL A 76 4.42 -1.66 9.23
N GLU A 77 4.83 -1.58 10.49
CA GLU A 77 3.95 -1.21 11.60
C GLU A 77 4.52 -0.01 12.37
N LEU A 78 3.64 0.72 13.05
CA LEU A 78 4.05 1.71 14.04
C LEU A 78 4.57 0.98 15.29
N THR A 79 5.64 1.51 15.88
CA THR A 79 6.16 0.97 17.15
C THR A 79 5.35 1.43 18.36
N GLY A 80 4.53 2.49 18.20
CA GLY A 80 3.90 3.20 19.29
C GLY A 80 4.77 4.32 19.88
N MET A 81 5.97 4.53 19.34
CA MET A 81 6.87 5.61 19.75
C MET A 81 6.81 6.77 18.75
N TYR A 82 6.68 7.97 19.28
CA TYR A 82 6.56 9.19 18.49
C TYR A 82 7.45 10.29 19.08
N ASP A 83 8.18 10.99 18.21
CA ASP A 83 9.06 12.10 18.61
C ASP A 83 8.58 13.39 17.96
N ASP A 84 8.33 14.43 18.76
CA ASP A 84 7.92 15.74 18.24
C ASP A 84 9.02 16.80 18.33
N GLY A 85 10.26 16.35 18.43
CA GLY A 85 11.46 17.18 18.56
C GLY A 85 11.90 17.35 20.02
N ASP A 86 11.02 17.84 20.87
CA ASP A 86 11.33 18.10 22.28
C ASP A 86 10.86 16.97 23.21
N ARG A 87 9.87 16.21 22.78
CA ARG A 87 9.20 15.20 23.61
C ARG A 87 9.09 13.88 22.88
N ARG A 88 9.18 12.83 23.65
CA ARG A 88 8.90 11.47 23.18
C ARG A 88 7.61 10.98 23.81
N HIS A 89 6.72 10.50 22.95
CA HIS A 89 5.41 9.96 23.34
C HIS A 89 5.41 8.45 23.13
N ALA A 90 4.91 7.71 24.11
CA ALA A 90 4.68 6.27 23.99
C ALA A 90 3.17 6.03 24.03
N VAL A 91 2.63 5.46 22.96
CA VAL A 91 1.20 5.09 22.87
C VAL A 91 1.12 3.57 22.87
N LEU A 92 0.50 3.02 23.89
CA LEU A 92 0.31 1.57 24.01
C LEU A 92 -1.08 1.21 23.48
N THR A 93 -1.09 0.53 22.34
CA THR A 93 -2.33 -0.05 21.80
C THR A 93 -2.35 -1.54 22.08
N PRO A 94 -3.53 -2.17 22.19
CA PRO A 94 -3.61 -3.62 22.42
C PRO A 94 -2.86 -4.46 21.38
N GLU A 95 -2.63 -3.91 20.19
CA GLU A 95 -1.92 -4.57 19.09
C GLU A 95 -0.40 -4.47 19.20
N THR A 96 0.13 -3.61 20.07
CA THR A 96 1.58 -3.36 20.19
C THR A 96 2.33 -4.47 20.95
N ILE A 97 1.62 -5.45 21.51
CA ILE A 97 2.24 -6.53 22.30
C ILE A 97 2.59 -7.73 21.41
N ARG A 98 3.40 -7.53 20.38
CA ARG A 98 4.05 -8.62 19.65
C ARG A 98 5.55 -8.35 19.60
N CYS A 99 6.27 -8.96 20.53
CA CYS A 99 7.73 -8.90 20.52
C CYS A 99 8.28 -9.88 19.49
N THR A 100 8.83 -9.35 18.42
CA THR A 100 9.66 -10.15 17.51
C THR A 100 11.03 -9.50 17.43
N THR A 101 12.03 -10.16 18.00
CA THR A 101 13.41 -9.71 17.94
C THR A 101 14.08 -10.34 16.72
N GLN A 102 14.42 -9.52 15.74
CA GLN A 102 15.30 -9.96 14.66
C GLN A 102 16.47 -9.00 14.52
N PHE A 103 17.66 -9.54 14.75
CA PHE A 103 18.91 -8.86 14.50
C PHE A 103 19.54 -9.40 13.20
N GLY A 104 19.74 -8.55 12.24
CA GLY A 104 20.48 -8.91 11.03
C GLY A 104 20.79 -7.69 10.18
N LYS A 105 22.05 -7.30 10.12
CA LYS A 105 22.52 -6.23 9.25
C LYS A 105 23.21 -6.87 8.05
N VAL A 106 22.58 -6.78 6.90
CA VAL A 106 23.22 -7.17 5.62
C VAL A 106 23.58 -5.88 4.90
N VAL A 107 24.86 -5.65 4.72
CA VAL A 107 25.40 -4.57 3.89
C VAL A 107 25.82 -5.17 2.56
N VAL A 108 25.10 -4.82 1.50
CA VAL A 108 25.50 -5.17 0.15
C VAL A 108 26.04 -3.91 -0.52
N GLY A 109 27.32 -3.87 -0.70
CA GLY A 109 28.00 -2.82 -1.47
C GLY A 109 28.16 -3.29 -2.92
N GLY A 110 27.72 -2.47 -3.85
CA GLY A 110 27.95 -2.69 -5.29
C GLY A 110 28.13 -1.34 -5.97
N ASP A 111 29.28 -1.16 -6.61
CA ASP A 111 29.57 0.04 -7.40
C ASP A 111 28.91 -0.10 -8.77
N ALA A 112 27.87 0.66 -9.02
CA ALA A 112 27.26 0.79 -10.34
C ALA A 112 27.55 2.18 -10.90
N VAL A 113 27.96 2.24 -12.16
CA VAL A 113 28.21 3.47 -12.90
C VAL A 113 26.91 4.30 -12.94
N ALA A 114 27.01 5.51 -12.44
CA ALA A 114 25.87 6.38 -12.21
C ALA A 114 25.36 7.05 -13.48
N SER A 115 24.32 6.47 -14.07
CA SER A 115 23.31 7.32 -14.71
C SER A 115 22.45 7.90 -13.60
N GLU A 116 22.04 9.15 -13.72
CA GLU A 116 21.14 9.77 -12.73
C GLU A 116 19.93 8.86 -12.51
N PRO A 117 19.67 8.40 -11.28
CA PRO A 117 18.56 7.48 -11.05
C PRO A 117 17.24 8.17 -11.38
N PRO A 118 16.26 7.43 -11.91
CA PRO A 118 14.96 8.01 -12.16
C PRO A 118 14.36 8.56 -10.85
N PRO A 119 13.53 9.61 -10.94
CA PRO A 119 12.93 10.19 -9.74
C PRO A 119 12.13 9.12 -8.96
N PRO A 120 12.15 9.17 -7.64
CA PRO A 120 11.45 8.17 -6.82
C PRO A 120 9.94 8.20 -7.10
N PRO A 121 9.29 7.05 -7.25
CA PRO A 121 7.86 7.00 -7.63
C PRO A 121 6.89 7.39 -6.51
N GLY A 122 7.31 7.33 -5.27
CA GLY A 122 6.44 7.50 -4.11
C GLY A 122 5.88 8.90 -3.91
N PRO A 123 6.66 9.99 -4.05
CA PRO A 123 6.13 11.33 -3.77
C PRO A 123 4.87 11.67 -4.58
N PRO A 124 4.79 11.45 -5.91
CA PRO A 124 3.52 11.70 -6.61
C PRO A 124 2.40 10.73 -6.18
N GLN A 125 2.73 9.49 -5.82
CA GLN A 125 1.75 8.52 -5.32
C GLN A 125 1.18 8.96 -3.96
N ALA A 126 2.05 9.43 -3.06
CA ALA A 126 1.63 9.96 -1.75
C ALA A 126 0.79 11.22 -1.89
N ALA A 127 1.19 12.14 -2.79
CA ALA A 127 0.42 13.35 -3.05
C ALA A 127 -0.97 13.03 -3.61
N ALA A 128 -1.10 12.04 -4.49
CA ALA A 128 -2.39 11.61 -5.03
C ALA A 128 -3.26 10.98 -3.91
N ALA A 129 -2.68 10.14 -3.06
CA ALA A 129 -3.39 9.54 -1.94
C ALA A 129 -3.89 10.60 -0.94
N ALA A 130 -3.06 11.59 -0.63
CA ALA A 130 -3.43 12.66 0.31
C ALA A 130 -4.60 13.51 -0.20
N ARG A 131 -4.76 13.66 -1.53
CA ARG A 131 -5.86 14.43 -2.13
C ARG A 131 -7.11 13.59 -2.39
N GLY A 132 -6.95 12.28 -2.60
CA GLY A 132 -8.04 11.40 -3.04
C GLY A 132 -8.42 10.36 -1.99
N PRO A 133 -9.45 10.60 -1.16
CA PRO A 133 -9.81 9.65 -0.09
C PRO A 133 -10.13 8.24 -0.59
N ALA A 134 -10.77 8.10 -1.76
CA ALA A 134 -11.03 6.78 -2.33
C ALA A 134 -9.73 6.07 -2.78
N LEU A 135 -8.76 6.83 -3.29
CA LEU A 135 -7.44 6.26 -3.64
C LEU A 135 -6.68 5.86 -2.37
N ALA A 136 -6.72 6.71 -1.33
CA ALA A 136 -6.11 6.38 -0.04
C ALA A 136 -6.72 5.10 0.56
N GLU A 137 -8.05 4.96 0.47
CA GLU A 137 -8.77 3.75 0.91
C GLU A 137 -8.31 2.50 0.14
N ALA A 138 -8.25 2.60 -1.19
CA ALA A 138 -7.78 1.49 -2.03
C ALA A 138 -6.34 1.08 -1.68
N LEU A 139 -5.46 2.06 -1.52
CA LEU A 139 -4.06 1.83 -1.12
C LEU A 139 -3.99 1.23 0.30
N ALA A 140 -4.77 1.76 1.24
CA ALA A 140 -4.80 1.24 2.62
C ALA A 140 -5.26 -0.24 2.64
N MET A 141 -6.22 -0.58 1.80
CA MET A 141 -6.68 -1.97 1.68
C MET A 141 -5.58 -2.90 1.15
N LEU A 142 -4.82 -2.45 0.14
CA LEU A 142 -3.66 -3.18 -0.39
C LEU A 142 -2.54 -3.29 0.67
N GLY A 143 -2.35 -2.24 1.46
CA GLY A 143 -1.31 -2.18 2.48
C GLY A 143 -1.57 -3.00 3.74
N ARG A 144 -2.83 -3.24 4.09
CA ARG A 144 -3.21 -3.97 5.31
C ARG A 144 -3.22 -5.49 5.14
N ALA A 145 -3.39 -5.97 3.93
CA ALA A 145 -3.60 -7.39 3.70
C ALA A 145 -2.30 -8.17 3.81
N THR A 146 -2.23 -9.09 4.74
CA THR A 146 -1.11 -10.04 4.86
C THR A 146 -1.01 -10.92 3.61
N HIS A 147 -2.16 -11.30 3.07
CA HIS A 147 -2.25 -12.06 1.82
C HIS A 147 -3.36 -11.46 0.96
N LEU A 148 -2.98 -10.81 -0.14
CA LEU A 148 -3.93 -10.26 -1.11
C LEU A 148 -4.51 -11.39 -1.95
N GLY A 149 -5.67 -11.87 -1.53
CA GLY A 149 -6.46 -12.86 -2.26
C GLY A 149 -7.52 -12.20 -3.14
N TRP A 150 -8.37 -13.02 -3.74
CA TRP A 150 -9.42 -12.54 -4.63
C TRP A 150 -10.41 -11.60 -3.94
N VAL A 151 -10.70 -11.84 -2.66
CA VAL A 151 -11.66 -11.04 -1.88
C VAL A 151 -11.13 -9.60 -1.74
N GLU A 152 -9.86 -9.45 -1.34
CA GLU A 152 -9.23 -8.14 -1.17
C GLU A 152 -9.08 -7.42 -2.51
N LEU A 153 -8.63 -8.11 -3.54
CA LEU A 153 -8.48 -7.53 -4.88
C LEU A 153 -9.83 -7.06 -5.44
N TYR A 154 -10.90 -7.83 -5.19
CA TYR A 154 -12.23 -7.45 -5.67
C TYR A 154 -12.78 -6.24 -4.92
N LYS A 155 -12.53 -6.12 -3.62
CA LYS A 155 -12.90 -4.91 -2.84
C LYS A 155 -12.18 -3.67 -3.38
N VAL A 156 -10.89 -3.77 -3.65
CA VAL A 156 -10.13 -2.68 -4.30
C VAL A 156 -10.75 -2.34 -5.66
N TRP A 157 -11.10 -3.36 -6.44
CA TRP A 157 -11.77 -3.17 -7.73
C TRP A 157 -13.11 -2.43 -7.57
N GLU A 158 -13.90 -2.73 -6.54
CA GLU A 158 -15.15 -2.02 -6.25
C GLU A 158 -14.92 -0.53 -5.99
N ILE A 159 -13.87 -0.20 -5.22
CA ILE A 159 -13.48 1.21 -4.98
C ILE A 159 -13.07 1.88 -6.29
N VAL A 160 -12.28 1.20 -7.13
CA VAL A 160 -11.84 1.73 -8.43
C VAL A 160 -13.04 2.07 -9.32
N GLN A 161 -14.06 1.20 -9.35
CA GLN A 161 -15.25 1.39 -10.20
C GLN A 161 -16.22 2.45 -9.67
N ASP A 162 -16.12 2.84 -8.41
CA ASP A 162 -17.05 3.79 -7.82
C ASP A 162 -16.86 5.18 -8.47
N GLY A 163 -17.85 5.56 -9.28
CA GLY A 163 -17.83 6.81 -10.04
C GLY A 163 -16.93 6.82 -11.27
N ARG A 164 -16.32 5.67 -11.65
CA ARG A 164 -15.39 5.57 -12.80
C ARG A 164 -15.72 4.37 -13.69
N ASP A 165 -15.44 4.51 -14.98
CA ASP A 165 -15.46 3.37 -15.89
C ASP A 165 -14.03 3.05 -16.36
N PRO A 166 -13.37 2.06 -15.74
CA PRO A 166 -11.99 1.72 -16.10
C PRO A 166 -11.82 1.26 -17.56
N ILE A 167 -12.88 0.78 -18.20
CA ILE A 167 -12.83 0.43 -19.64
C ILE A 167 -12.79 1.71 -20.49
N ALA A 168 -13.70 2.64 -20.22
CA ALA A 168 -13.76 3.92 -20.95
C ALA A 168 -12.47 4.73 -20.76
N LEU A 169 -11.85 4.62 -19.57
CA LEU A 169 -10.57 5.27 -19.27
C LEU A 169 -9.35 4.53 -19.86
N GLY A 170 -9.56 3.37 -20.48
CA GLY A 170 -8.48 2.61 -21.09
C GLY A 170 -7.57 1.89 -20.09
N TRP A 171 -7.97 1.79 -18.83
CA TRP A 171 -7.15 1.13 -17.78
C TRP A 171 -7.21 -0.39 -17.88
N VAL A 172 -8.36 -0.91 -18.37
CA VAL A 172 -8.56 -2.35 -18.57
C VAL A 172 -9.39 -2.57 -19.85
N THR A 173 -9.21 -3.73 -20.46
CA THR A 173 -10.08 -4.19 -21.56
C THR A 173 -11.33 -4.87 -20.98
N LYS A 174 -12.38 -4.98 -21.80
CA LYS A 174 -13.61 -5.72 -21.46
C LYS A 174 -13.29 -7.19 -21.11
N ALA A 175 -12.37 -7.80 -21.85
CA ALA A 175 -11.96 -9.19 -21.62
C ALA A 175 -11.25 -9.36 -20.27
N GLU A 176 -10.31 -8.47 -19.94
CA GLU A 176 -9.62 -8.48 -18.63
C GLU A 176 -10.60 -8.30 -17.48
N LYS A 177 -11.50 -7.32 -17.57
CA LYS A 177 -12.54 -7.09 -16.56
C LYS A 177 -13.38 -8.35 -16.34
N GLN A 178 -13.81 -9.00 -17.44
CA GLN A 178 -14.60 -10.23 -17.35
C GLN A 178 -13.81 -11.38 -16.72
N ALA A 179 -12.58 -11.60 -17.15
CA ALA A 179 -11.71 -12.65 -16.62
C ALA A 179 -11.44 -12.44 -15.12
N PHE A 180 -11.13 -11.20 -14.71
CA PHE A 180 -10.93 -10.81 -13.31
C PHE A 180 -12.17 -11.09 -12.47
N LYS A 181 -13.36 -10.62 -12.94
CA LYS A 181 -14.62 -10.79 -12.21
C LYS A 181 -14.97 -12.28 -12.05
N GLN A 182 -14.77 -13.08 -13.09
CA GLN A 182 -15.03 -14.52 -13.03
C GLN A 182 -14.08 -15.20 -12.02
N ALA A 183 -12.78 -14.92 -12.08
CA ALA A 183 -11.79 -15.50 -11.18
C ALA A 183 -12.04 -15.09 -9.73
N ALA A 184 -12.36 -13.83 -9.49
CA ALA A 184 -12.59 -13.32 -8.14
C ALA A 184 -13.85 -13.88 -7.50
N ASN A 185 -14.92 -14.12 -8.28
CA ASN A 185 -16.23 -14.45 -7.72
C ASN A 185 -16.59 -15.94 -7.81
N HIS A 186 -16.09 -16.68 -8.82
CA HIS A 186 -16.63 -17.98 -9.15
C HIS A 186 -15.81 -19.15 -8.53
N PRO A 187 -16.41 -19.93 -7.62
CA PRO A 187 -15.70 -21.05 -6.97
C PRO A 187 -15.29 -22.16 -7.95
N GLY A 188 -15.93 -22.28 -9.10
CA GLY A 188 -15.52 -23.21 -10.18
C GLY A 188 -14.19 -22.84 -10.84
N ILE A 189 -13.69 -21.61 -10.63
CA ILE A 189 -12.37 -21.14 -11.10
C ILE A 189 -11.36 -21.13 -9.95
N SER A 190 -11.66 -20.42 -8.87
CA SER A 190 -10.71 -20.12 -7.79
C SER A 190 -10.95 -20.96 -6.51
N GLY A 191 -11.87 -21.91 -6.58
CA GLY A 191 -12.13 -22.81 -5.45
C GLY A 191 -12.57 -22.03 -4.21
N GLN A 192 -11.99 -22.40 -3.07
CA GLN A 192 -12.28 -21.74 -1.79
C GLN A 192 -11.75 -20.31 -1.70
N ALA A 193 -10.86 -19.91 -2.62
CA ALA A 193 -10.33 -18.54 -2.67
C ALA A 193 -11.30 -17.56 -3.34
N ALA A 194 -12.36 -18.04 -4.00
CA ALA A 194 -13.38 -17.19 -4.60
C ALA A 194 -14.16 -16.42 -3.53
N ARG A 195 -14.62 -15.22 -3.89
CA ARG A 195 -15.42 -14.37 -3.00
C ARG A 195 -16.78 -15.02 -2.63
N HIS A 196 -17.37 -15.76 -3.55
CA HIS A 196 -18.63 -16.47 -3.30
C HIS A 196 -18.38 -17.97 -3.09
N ALA A 197 -18.94 -18.51 -2.03
CA ALA A 197 -18.85 -19.95 -1.74
C ALA A 197 -19.62 -20.77 -2.80
N ARG A 198 -20.69 -20.20 -3.34
CA ARG A 198 -21.53 -20.83 -4.38
C ARG A 198 -21.97 -19.79 -5.39
N MET A 199 -21.96 -20.15 -6.67
CA MET A 199 -22.39 -19.29 -7.76
C MET A 199 -23.00 -20.15 -8.87
N PRO A 200 -24.16 -19.79 -9.42
CA PRO A 200 -24.77 -20.57 -10.50
C PRO A 200 -24.01 -20.43 -11.81
N GLY A 201 -24.15 -21.42 -12.66
CA GLY A 201 -23.56 -21.46 -13.99
C GLY A 201 -22.20 -22.16 -14.04
N THR A 202 -21.75 -22.43 -15.26
CA THR A 202 -20.45 -23.05 -15.51
C THR A 202 -19.51 -21.97 -16.01
N PRO A 203 -18.44 -21.64 -15.28
CA PRO A 203 -17.52 -20.62 -15.74
C PRO A 203 -16.66 -21.10 -16.91
N SER A 204 -16.27 -20.17 -17.78
CA SER A 204 -15.28 -20.46 -18.82
C SER A 204 -13.90 -20.57 -18.20
N LYS A 205 -13.30 -21.75 -18.25
CA LYS A 205 -11.93 -21.96 -17.78
C LYS A 205 -10.88 -21.50 -18.79
N THR A 206 -11.29 -21.31 -20.03
CA THR A 206 -10.38 -20.95 -21.13
C THR A 206 -9.79 -19.54 -20.96
N SER A 207 -10.49 -18.66 -20.27
CA SER A 207 -10.05 -17.28 -20.00
C SER A 207 -9.87 -16.99 -18.52
N ALA A 208 -9.60 -18.03 -17.72
CA ALA A 208 -9.45 -17.88 -16.27
C ALA A 208 -8.17 -17.11 -15.94
N MET A 209 -8.31 -16.04 -15.18
CA MET A 209 -7.18 -15.23 -14.70
C MET A 209 -6.60 -15.87 -13.42
N SER A 210 -5.30 -16.02 -13.36
CA SER A 210 -4.60 -16.46 -12.14
C SER A 210 -4.55 -15.32 -11.11
N LEU A 211 -4.34 -15.66 -9.85
CA LEU A 211 -4.22 -14.65 -8.78
C LEU A 211 -3.04 -13.68 -9.03
N THR A 212 -1.95 -14.18 -9.60
CA THR A 212 -0.78 -13.35 -9.97
C THR A 212 -1.18 -12.32 -11.03
N GLU A 213 -1.92 -12.74 -12.05
CA GLU A 213 -2.44 -11.83 -13.09
C GLU A 213 -3.45 -10.83 -12.49
N GLY A 214 -4.29 -11.28 -11.56
CA GLY A 214 -5.23 -10.41 -10.84
C GLY A 214 -4.51 -9.31 -10.04
N ARG A 215 -3.44 -9.67 -9.34
CA ARG A 215 -2.60 -8.71 -8.62
C ARG A 215 -1.93 -7.73 -9.58
N ALA A 216 -1.40 -8.21 -10.70
CA ALA A 216 -0.78 -7.36 -11.74
C ALA A 216 -1.81 -6.40 -12.36
N LEU A 217 -3.03 -6.87 -12.59
CA LEU A 217 -4.12 -6.04 -13.10
C LEU A 217 -4.44 -4.90 -12.12
N ILE A 218 -4.65 -5.21 -10.86
CA ILE A 218 -4.97 -4.21 -9.82
C ILE A 218 -3.82 -3.20 -9.68
N ARG A 219 -2.57 -3.68 -9.66
CA ARG A 219 -1.39 -2.78 -9.60
C ARG A 219 -1.40 -1.81 -10.79
N ARG A 220 -1.60 -2.30 -12.01
CA ARG A 220 -1.66 -1.47 -13.21
C ARG A 220 -2.79 -0.44 -13.14
N VAL A 221 -3.96 -0.84 -12.69
CA VAL A 221 -5.14 0.03 -12.58
C VAL A 221 -4.91 1.14 -11.55
N ILE A 222 -4.37 0.82 -10.38
CA ILE A 222 -4.07 1.81 -9.34
C ILE A 222 -3.01 2.80 -9.84
N LEU A 223 -1.97 2.32 -10.52
CA LEU A 223 -0.94 3.21 -11.10
C LEU A 223 -1.54 4.13 -12.19
N ALA A 224 -2.44 3.61 -13.01
CA ALA A 224 -3.16 4.42 -14.01
C ALA A 224 -4.05 5.48 -13.34
N TRP A 225 -4.72 5.11 -12.25
CA TRP A 225 -5.53 6.05 -11.47
C TRP A 225 -4.66 7.16 -10.87
N ILE A 226 -3.54 6.81 -10.23
CA ILE A 226 -2.58 7.80 -9.68
C ILE A 226 -2.10 8.76 -10.77
N ALA A 227 -1.76 8.24 -11.95
CA ALA A 227 -1.32 9.06 -13.08
C ALA A 227 -2.42 10.05 -13.53
N ALA A 228 -3.67 9.61 -13.54
CA ALA A 228 -4.82 10.45 -13.89
C ALA A 228 -5.07 11.57 -12.86
N GLU A 229 -4.80 11.32 -11.57
CA GLU A 229 -4.95 12.32 -10.50
C GLU A 229 -3.79 13.32 -10.46
N SER A 230 -2.71 13.06 -11.21
CA SER A 230 -1.50 13.89 -11.22
C SER A 230 -1.51 14.95 -12.32
N ILE A 231 -2.56 14.98 -13.18
CA ILE A 231 -2.75 15.95 -14.26
C ILE A 231 -3.62 17.11 -13.78
#